data_5dcc40e8e06ac24bbae6b66e5073bc9f
#
_entry.id   5dcc40e8e06ac24bbae6b66e5073bc9f
#
_cell.length_a   1.000
_cell.length_b   1.000
_cell.length_c   1.000
_cell.angle_alpha   90.00
_cell.angle_beta   90.00
_cell.angle_gamma   90.00
#
_symmetry.space_group_name_H-M   'P 1'
#
loop_
_entity.id
_entity.type
_entity.pdbx_description
1 polymer ?
#
loop_
_entity_poly.entity_id
_entity_poly.type
_entity_poly.pdbx_seq_one_letter_code
_entity_poly.pdbx_strand_id
1 'polypeptide(L)'
;MCGINGIFAYHPAASALKESELLATREAMRRRGPDGAGAWWSGDRRCGLAHRRLTILDLSDRAAQPMVGADGRLVVTFNGEVYNFPELRAELEADGFRFRTTSDTEALLHLYARDGAAMVHRLRGMYAFAIWDDLKRELFLARDPYGIKPLYTANDGWTFRFASQVKALLAGGAVSRDPEPAGIAGFHLFGSVPEPFTLYRDIRALPAGHTQLVDTAGPREPQPFANLAAILAAGAAHPAPPAELAPRLREAALDSVRAHLLADVEVGLFLSSGVDSGALLGLMRDAGQRDIRAITLAFDEFRGTEDDEAPLATKVAERYGAEHIVRRVDRREFDADLPAILDAMDQPSIDGINTWFVAKAAKEAGLKVALSGLGGDELLAGYSTFTDLPHWRRSFGPFAAIPGLGRLARHAIPILAPGFAAARPKALGMLEYAHRWPGAYLLRRALFLPHELPEIMDPDMAREGLRRLRPLHRFAHSLAPDPGSDIGRICVLESTHYMRNQLLRDADWAGMAHGLEIRVPLVDVVLLKSIAGAAPALIRGAGKTALANAPVTPLPPGPVQRAKTGFVVPTRAWMGASADADLATRRGLTEIRGLTSRRWSRLVLAEQSNLARAA
;
A
#
# COMPACT_ATOMS: atom_id res chain seq x y z
N MET A 1 -11.61 5.49 7.35
CA MET A 1 -11.22 5.74 5.93
C MET A 1 -12.44 5.85 5.02
N CYS A 2 -12.29 6.56 3.91
CA CYS A 2 -13.43 7.00 3.10
C CYS A 2 -13.26 6.57 1.64
N GLY A 3 -14.27 6.83 0.82
CA GLY A 3 -14.17 6.80 -0.63
C GLY A 3 -14.38 8.20 -1.16
N ILE A 4 -13.43 8.72 -1.93
CA ILE A 4 -13.54 10.03 -2.58
C ILE A 4 -13.61 9.88 -4.08
N ASN A 5 -14.37 10.73 -4.72
CA ASN A 5 -14.37 10.88 -6.16
C ASN A 5 -14.78 12.29 -6.59
N GLY A 6 -14.42 12.63 -7.81
CA GLY A 6 -14.84 13.88 -8.43
C GLY A 6 -14.64 13.88 -9.94
N ILE A 7 -15.26 14.87 -10.55
CA ILE A 7 -15.29 15.06 -11.99
C ILE A 7 -15.20 16.55 -12.30
N PHE A 8 -14.32 16.94 -13.21
CA PHE A 8 -14.14 18.32 -13.63
C PHE A 8 -14.08 18.42 -15.16
N ALA A 9 -15.11 19.04 -15.77
CA ALA A 9 -15.15 19.39 -17.17
C ALA A 9 -14.36 20.69 -17.39
N TYR A 10 -13.05 20.59 -17.49
CA TYR A 10 -12.15 21.74 -17.53
C TYR A 10 -12.16 22.44 -18.90
N HIS A 11 -12.35 21.70 -19.97
CA HIS A 11 -12.33 22.28 -21.32
C HIS A 11 -13.71 22.83 -21.71
N PRO A 12 -13.81 24.01 -22.35
CA PRO A 12 -15.09 24.60 -22.73
C PRO A 12 -15.98 23.70 -23.59
N ALA A 13 -15.39 22.88 -24.46
CA ALA A 13 -16.10 21.95 -25.33
C ALA A 13 -16.45 20.61 -24.67
N ALA A 14 -16.14 20.42 -23.38
CA ALA A 14 -16.54 19.21 -22.65
C ALA A 14 -18.07 19.10 -22.61
N SER A 15 -18.56 17.87 -22.76
CA SER A 15 -19.99 17.58 -22.58
C SER A 15 -20.46 17.94 -21.17
N ALA A 16 -21.74 18.25 -21.03
CA ALA A 16 -22.34 18.49 -19.72
C ALA A 16 -22.15 17.26 -18.81
N LEU A 17 -21.69 17.53 -17.58
CA LEU A 17 -21.48 16.48 -16.59
C LEU A 17 -22.81 15.84 -16.17
N LYS A 18 -22.80 14.51 -16.05
CA LYS A 18 -23.96 13.73 -15.60
C LYS A 18 -23.85 13.43 -14.12
N GLU A 19 -24.87 13.81 -13.35
CA GLU A 19 -24.94 13.49 -11.91
C GLU A 19 -24.91 11.97 -11.69
N SER A 20 -25.53 11.19 -12.58
CA SER A 20 -25.51 9.74 -12.53
C SER A 20 -24.09 9.14 -12.59
N GLU A 21 -23.16 9.74 -13.34
CA GLU A 21 -21.76 9.31 -13.40
C GLU A 21 -21.08 9.52 -12.05
N LEU A 22 -21.20 10.73 -11.46
CA LEU A 22 -20.60 11.06 -10.16
C LEU A 22 -21.14 10.14 -9.06
N LEU A 23 -22.46 9.93 -9.03
CA LEU A 23 -23.11 9.10 -8.02
C LEU A 23 -22.81 7.60 -8.21
N ALA A 24 -22.78 7.08 -9.43
CA ALA A 24 -22.39 5.70 -9.70
C ALA A 24 -20.95 5.41 -9.23
N THR A 25 -20.01 6.33 -9.52
CA THR A 25 -18.63 6.26 -9.01
C THR A 25 -18.60 6.24 -7.49
N ARG A 26 -19.38 7.10 -6.81
CA ARG A 26 -19.50 7.15 -5.36
C ARG A 26 -20.04 5.83 -4.80
N GLU A 27 -21.14 5.32 -5.32
CA GLU A 27 -21.82 4.14 -4.80
C GLU A 27 -20.99 2.86 -4.97
N ALA A 28 -20.16 2.77 -6.00
CA ALA A 28 -19.19 1.67 -6.15
C ALA A 28 -18.24 1.56 -4.95
N MET A 29 -18.03 2.66 -4.20
CA MET A 29 -17.19 2.72 -3.00
C MET A 29 -17.99 2.57 -1.69
N ARG A 30 -19.24 2.13 -1.72
CA ARG A 30 -20.12 2.06 -0.54
C ARG A 30 -19.51 1.26 0.63
N ARG A 31 -18.80 0.16 0.34
CA ARG A 31 -18.16 -0.66 1.38
C ARG A 31 -17.04 0.10 2.12
N ARG A 32 -16.34 1.01 1.45
CA ARG A 32 -15.28 1.84 2.05
C ARG A 32 -15.83 2.80 3.10
N GLY A 33 -16.99 3.38 2.84
CA GLY A 33 -17.63 4.36 3.71
C GLY A 33 -19.11 4.06 3.91
N PRO A 34 -19.45 3.11 4.81
CA PRO A 34 -20.83 2.71 5.03
C PRO A 34 -21.65 3.72 5.83
N ASP A 35 -21.00 4.62 6.59
CA ASP A 35 -21.65 5.47 7.60
C ASP A 35 -22.30 6.74 7.01
N GLY A 36 -21.89 7.17 5.81
CA GLY A 36 -22.46 8.37 5.18
C GLY A 36 -22.13 8.52 3.70
N ALA A 37 -22.89 9.38 3.02
CA ALA A 37 -22.67 9.72 1.62
C ALA A 37 -22.97 11.21 1.39
N GLY A 38 -22.13 11.87 0.57
CA GLY A 38 -22.33 13.26 0.17
C GLY A 38 -21.99 13.49 -1.29
N ALA A 39 -22.52 14.57 -1.84
CA ALA A 39 -22.17 15.08 -3.17
C ALA A 39 -22.31 16.61 -3.16
N TRP A 40 -21.46 17.26 -3.91
CA TRP A 40 -21.44 18.71 -4.10
C TRP A 40 -21.17 19.06 -5.56
N TRP A 41 -21.72 20.18 -6.01
CA TRP A 41 -21.54 20.68 -7.37
C TRP A 41 -21.18 22.18 -7.36
N SER A 42 -20.26 22.57 -8.25
CA SER A 42 -20.03 23.99 -8.53
C SER A 42 -21.28 24.65 -9.10
N GLY A 43 -21.43 25.97 -8.91
CA GLY A 43 -22.60 26.70 -9.38
C GLY A 43 -22.89 26.58 -10.87
N ASP A 44 -21.84 26.43 -11.70
CA ASP A 44 -21.94 26.23 -13.15
C ASP A 44 -22.00 24.75 -13.55
N ARG A 45 -22.06 23.84 -12.57
CA ARG A 45 -22.13 22.39 -12.78
C ARG A 45 -20.96 21.78 -13.61
N ARG A 46 -19.81 22.47 -13.60
CA ARG A 46 -18.60 21.97 -14.28
C ARG A 46 -17.67 21.18 -13.39
N CYS A 47 -17.82 21.28 -12.07
CA CYS A 47 -17.12 20.43 -11.10
C CYS A 47 -18.11 19.76 -10.16
N GLY A 48 -17.94 18.46 -9.96
CA GLY A 48 -18.67 17.69 -8.97
C GLY A 48 -17.70 16.91 -8.09
N LEU A 49 -17.92 16.95 -6.78
CA LEU A 49 -17.19 16.16 -5.78
C LEU A 49 -18.16 15.26 -5.03
N ALA A 50 -17.72 14.05 -4.68
CA ALA A 50 -18.55 13.15 -3.88
C ALA A 50 -17.71 12.34 -2.90
N HIS A 51 -18.40 11.79 -1.89
CA HIS A 51 -17.78 11.15 -0.74
C HIS A 51 -18.62 10.00 -0.18
N ARG A 52 -17.94 8.94 0.25
CA ARG A 52 -18.47 7.87 1.12
C ARG A 52 -17.69 7.88 2.42
N ARG A 53 -18.38 8.01 3.56
CA ARG A 53 -17.77 8.26 4.88
C ARG A 53 -17.70 6.99 5.74
N LEU A 54 -16.53 6.74 6.32
CA LEU A 54 -16.36 5.93 7.53
C LEU A 54 -16.00 6.89 8.67
N THR A 55 -16.85 6.97 9.69
CA THR A 55 -16.72 7.95 10.79
C THR A 55 -15.72 7.44 11.82
N ILE A 56 -14.61 8.17 11.97
CA ILE A 56 -13.51 7.87 12.91
C ILE A 56 -13.18 9.08 13.76
N LEU A 57 -12.99 10.26 13.16
CA LEU A 57 -12.86 11.57 13.82
C LEU A 57 -14.11 12.41 13.58
N ASP A 58 -14.54 13.13 14.59
CA ASP A 58 -15.77 13.93 14.63
C ASP A 58 -16.97 13.11 14.13
N LEU A 59 -17.60 12.36 15.04
CA LEU A 59 -18.71 11.45 14.68
C LEU A 59 -20.00 12.19 14.31
N SER A 60 -20.00 13.53 14.34
CA SER A 60 -21.17 14.35 14.00
C SER A 60 -21.34 14.59 12.49
N ASP A 61 -22.55 14.97 12.08
CA ASP A 61 -22.86 15.34 10.69
C ASP A 61 -22.17 16.63 10.24
N ARG A 62 -21.66 17.46 11.18
CA ARG A 62 -20.91 18.67 10.85
C ARG A 62 -19.62 18.39 10.08
N ALA A 63 -19.03 17.20 10.29
CA ALA A 63 -17.86 16.73 9.55
C ALA A 63 -18.22 15.95 8.29
N ALA A 64 -19.45 16.08 7.77
CA ALA A 64 -19.84 15.47 6.50
C ALA A 64 -19.03 16.06 5.34
N GLN A 65 -18.81 15.23 4.31
CA GLN A 65 -18.05 15.61 3.13
C GLN A 65 -18.85 15.32 1.85
N PRO A 66 -18.59 16.07 0.74
CA PRO A 66 -17.60 17.13 0.59
C PRO A 66 -17.83 18.29 1.56
N MET A 67 -16.76 18.78 2.22
CA MET A 67 -16.85 19.86 3.20
C MET A 67 -16.60 21.21 2.52
N VAL A 68 -17.53 22.14 2.75
CA VAL A 68 -17.46 23.51 2.20
C VAL A 68 -16.85 24.45 3.23
N GLY A 69 -15.86 25.24 2.83
CA GLY A 69 -15.26 26.29 3.64
C GLY A 69 -16.27 27.36 4.05
N ALA A 70 -15.95 28.14 5.08
CA ALA A 70 -16.88 29.12 5.67
C ALA A 70 -17.31 30.20 4.67
N ASP A 71 -16.45 30.55 3.72
CA ASP A 71 -16.70 31.54 2.67
C ASP A 71 -17.35 30.95 1.40
N GLY A 72 -17.57 29.63 1.36
CA GLY A 72 -18.10 28.92 0.20
C GLY A 72 -17.12 28.73 -0.96
N ARG A 73 -15.93 29.29 -0.89
CA ARG A 73 -14.93 29.25 -1.98
C ARG A 73 -14.25 27.91 -2.12
N LEU A 74 -13.80 27.33 -1.02
CA LEU A 74 -13.05 26.08 -1.02
C LEU A 74 -13.95 24.90 -0.66
N VAL A 75 -13.78 23.78 -1.37
CA VAL A 75 -14.53 22.54 -1.10
C VAL A 75 -13.56 21.36 -1.13
N VAL A 76 -13.55 20.55 -0.07
CA VAL A 76 -12.65 19.39 0.05
C VAL A 76 -13.41 18.08 0.10
N THR A 77 -12.84 17.06 -0.55
CA THR A 77 -13.15 15.65 -0.31
C THR A 77 -11.87 14.92 0.05
N PHE A 78 -11.88 14.17 1.16
CA PHE A 78 -10.70 13.65 1.83
C PHE A 78 -10.89 12.20 2.26
N ASN A 79 -9.89 11.38 1.97
CA ASN A 79 -9.75 10.00 2.43
C ASN A 79 -8.44 9.86 3.17
N GLY A 80 -8.47 9.77 4.49
CA GLY A 80 -7.26 9.63 5.29
C GLY A 80 -7.41 10.14 6.71
N GLU A 81 -6.26 10.38 7.33
CA GLU A 81 -6.08 10.96 8.67
C GLU A 81 -4.87 11.89 8.64
N VAL A 82 -5.01 13.09 9.19
CA VAL A 82 -3.92 14.04 9.44
C VAL A 82 -3.54 13.96 10.91
N TYR A 83 -2.50 13.20 11.22
CA TYR A 83 -2.13 12.87 12.60
C TYR A 83 -1.67 14.07 13.44
N ASN A 84 -1.07 15.09 12.82
CA ASN A 84 -0.68 16.32 13.49
C ASN A 84 -1.76 17.42 13.40
N PHE A 85 -3.01 17.02 13.18
CA PHE A 85 -4.14 17.94 13.12
C PHE A 85 -4.31 18.81 14.40
N PRO A 86 -4.12 18.28 15.64
CA PRO A 86 -4.28 19.10 16.82
C PRO A 86 -3.31 20.29 16.88
N GLU A 87 -2.05 20.08 16.51
CA GLU A 87 -1.01 21.11 16.46
C GLU A 87 -1.30 22.13 15.34
N LEU A 88 -1.68 21.63 14.15
CA LEU A 88 -2.07 22.48 13.02
C LEU A 88 -3.28 23.34 13.35
N ARG A 89 -4.27 22.77 14.05
CA ARG A 89 -5.45 23.49 14.51
C ARG A 89 -5.08 24.63 15.45
N ALA A 90 -4.27 24.33 16.48
CA ALA A 90 -3.84 25.35 17.44
C ALA A 90 -3.11 26.53 16.76
N GLU A 91 -2.26 26.24 15.78
CA GLU A 91 -1.58 27.26 14.98
C GLU A 91 -2.55 28.08 14.13
N LEU A 92 -3.46 27.42 13.41
CA LEU A 92 -4.45 28.10 12.57
C LEU A 92 -5.42 28.96 13.40
N GLU A 93 -5.81 28.50 14.59
CA GLU A 93 -6.63 29.30 15.52
C GLU A 93 -5.87 30.55 16.01
N ALA A 94 -4.54 30.44 16.27
CA ALA A 94 -3.68 31.56 16.58
C ALA A 94 -3.54 32.55 15.41
N ASP A 95 -3.60 32.09 14.17
CA ASP A 95 -3.63 32.89 12.95
C ASP A 95 -5.02 33.49 12.67
N GLY A 96 -6.04 33.25 13.54
CA GLY A 96 -7.37 33.83 13.46
C GLY A 96 -8.41 32.99 12.69
N PHE A 97 -8.05 31.77 12.24
CA PHE A 97 -9.02 30.85 11.64
C PHE A 97 -9.98 30.30 12.70
N ARG A 98 -11.23 30.08 12.33
CA ARG A 98 -12.27 29.57 13.24
C ARG A 98 -12.77 28.23 12.74
N PHE A 99 -12.66 27.20 13.58
CA PHE A 99 -13.14 25.86 13.31
C PHE A 99 -14.59 25.68 13.75
N ARG A 100 -15.39 25.00 12.95
CA ARG A 100 -16.79 24.62 13.20
C ARG A 100 -16.92 23.16 13.62
N THR A 101 -15.89 22.37 13.35
CA THR A 101 -15.83 20.92 13.57
C THR A 101 -14.62 20.56 14.42
N THR A 102 -14.56 19.32 14.87
CA THR A 102 -13.35 18.73 15.47
C THR A 102 -12.63 17.79 14.50
N SER A 103 -12.98 17.86 13.20
CA SER A 103 -12.41 17.04 12.14
C SER A 103 -11.11 17.64 11.61
N ASP A 104 -10.16 16.78 11.28
CA ASP A 104 -8.94 17.12 10.55
C ASP A 104 -9.20 17.60 9.12
N THR A 105 -10.34 17.23 8.53
CA THR A 105 -10.78 17.67 7.20
C THR A 105 -10.88 19.20 7.11
N GLU A 106 -11.39 19.88 8.15
CA GLU A 106 -11.51 21.34 8.16
C GLU A 106 -10.14 22.02 8.17
N ALA A 107 -9.15 21.41 8.84
CA ALA A 107 -7.79 21.94 8.85
C ALA A 107 -7.18 21.98 7.43
N LEU A 108 -7.52 21.04 6.54
CA LEU A 108 -7.06 21.06 5.15
C LEU A 108 -7.58 22.30 4.39
N LEU A 109 -8.82 22.71 4.62
CA LEU A 109 -9.39 23.93 4.01
C LEU A 109 -8.65 25.18 4.48
N HIS A 110 -8.42 25.30 5.79
CA HIS A 110 -7.73 26.45 6.37
C HIS A 110 -6.25 26.50 5.96
N LEU A 111 -5.55 25.35 5.95
CA LEU A 111 -4.17 25.27 5.46
C LEU A 111 -4.07 25.66 3.97
N TYR A 112 -4.99 25.18 3.14
CA TYR A 112 -4.97 25.53 1.72
C TYR A 112 -5.29 27.03 1.50
N ALA A 113 -6.20 27.58 2.27
CA ALA A 113 -6.51 29.03 2.23
C ALA A 113 -5.29 29.88 2.59
N ARG A 114 -4.48 29.46 3.57
CA ARG A 114 -3.28 30.16 4.04
C ARG A 114 -2.06 29.91 3.16
N ASP A 115 -1.72 28.64 2.92
CA ASP A 115 -0.43 28.19 2.39
C ASP A 115 -0.52 27.73 0.91
N GLY A 116 -1.73 27.59 0.36
CA GLY A 116 -1.94 27.03 -0.97
C GLY A 116 -1.38 25.62 -1.10
N ALA A 117 -0.75 25.30 -2.24
CA ALA A 117 -0.17 23.98 -2.48
C ALA A 117 0.98 23.60 -1.52
N ALA A 118 1.65 24.58 -0.90
CA ALA A 118 2.74 24.34 0.04
C ALA A 118 2.28 23.66 1.35
N MET A 119 0.97 23.65 1.62
CA MET A 119 0.37 22.99 2.78
C MET A 119 0.81 21.53 2.96
N VAL A 120 1.08 20.81 1.87
CA VAL A 120 1.46 19.38 1.91
C VAL A 120 2.75 19.11 2.68
N HIS A 121 3.65 20.09 2.79
CA HIS A 121 4.88 19.99 3.58
C HIS A 121 4.65 20.03 5.09
N ARG A 122 3.45 20.43 5.50
CA ARG A 122 3.03 20.56 6.91
C ARG A 122 2.30 19.32 7.41
N LEU A 123 1.81 18.49 6.50
CA LEU A 123 0.97 17.35 6.82
C LEU A 123 1.81 16.15 7.27
N ARG A 124 1.41 15.56 8.40
CA ARG A 124 1.81 14.22 8.83
C ARG A 124 0.58 13.34 8.85
N GLY A 125 0.58 12.27 8.05
CA GLY A 125 -0.58 11.39 7.99
C GLY A 125 -0.56 10.44 6.81
N MET A 126 -1.67 9.76 6.65
CA MET A 126 -2.01 8.93 5.50
C MET A 126 -3.20 9.58 4.80
N TYR A 127 -3.03 10.01 3.56
CA TYR A 127 -4.07 10.82 2.93
C TYR A 127 -4.08 10.76 1.40
N ALA A 128 -5.29 10.91 0.88
CA ALA A 128 -5.57 11.34 -0.47
C ALA A 128 -6.72 12.33 -0.43
N PHE A 129 -6.59 13.50 -1.01
CA PHE A 129 -7.64 14.50 -1.03
C PHE A 129 -7.68 15.29 -2.33
N ALA A 130 -8.81 15.92 -2.57
CA ALA A 130 -8.99 16.91 -3.62
C ALA A 130 -9.68 18.15 -3.03
N ILE A 131 -9.12 19.33 -3.34
CA ILE A 131 -9.67 20.64 -2.97
C ILE A 131 -10.04 21.37 -4.24
N TRP A 132 -11.31 21.78 -4.36
CA TRP A 132 -11.80 22.69 -5.38
C TRP A 132 -11.71 24.13 -4.89
N ASP A 133 -11.11 25.02 -5.69
CA ASP A 133 -11.13 26.47 -5.49
C ASP A 133 -12.07 27.09 -6.54
N ASP A 134 -13.27 27.50 -6.10
CA ASP A 134 -14.31 28.01 -7.00
C ASP A 134 -13.94 29.36 -7.61
N LEU A 135 -13.13 30.16 -6.91
CA LEU A 135 -12.66 31.44 -7.43
C LEU A 135 -11.62 31.27 -8.54
N LYS A 136 -10.68 30.35 -8.37
CA LYS A 136 -9.61 30.08 -9.35
C LYS A 136 -10.02 29.09 -10.43
N ARG A 137 -11.11 28.35 -10.21
CA ARG A 137 -11.56 27.26 -11.08
C ARG A 137 -10.48 26.17 -11.21
N GLU A 138 -9.92 25.80 -10.07
CA GLU A 138 -8.82 24.84 -9.96
C GLU A 138 -9.17 23.70 -9.02
N LEU A 139 -8.75 22.50 -9.40
CA LEU A 139 -8.83 21.30 -8.57
C LEU A 139 -7.41 20.89 -8.16
N PHE A 140 -7.12 20.95 -6.87
CA PHE A 140 -5.83 20.56 -6.30
C PHE A 140 -5.94 19.18 -5.65
N LEU A 141 -5.12 18.23 -6.09
CA LEU A 141 -5.05 16.87 -5.56
C LEU A 141 -3.72 16.64 -4.85
N ALA A 142 -3.73 15.86 -3.77
CA ALA A 142 -2.51 15.43 -3.08
C ALA A 142 -2.64 13.99 -2.58
N ARG A 143 -1.51 13.27 -2.55
CA ARG A 143 -1.41 11.92 -2.03
C ARG A 143 -0.20 11.77 -1.11
N ASP A 144 -0.34 11.09 0.01
CA ASP A 144 0.66 10.96 1.06
C ASP A 144 2.03 10.42 0.58
N PRO A 145 3.13 10.65 1.35
CA PRO A 145 4.50 10.33 0.94
C PRO A 145 4.74 8.85 0.60
N TYR A 146 4.04 7.93 1.24
CA TYR A 146 4.16 6.50 0.98
C TYR A 146 3.12 5.97 -0.02
N GLY A 147 2.02 6.73 -0.25
CA GLY A 147 0.87 6.31 -1.05
C GLY A 147 0.01 5.28 -0.31
N ILE A 148 -0.12 5.44 1.03
CA ILE A 148 -0.95 4.58 1.89
C ILE A 148 -2.40 4.65 1.42
N LYS A 149 -2.88 5.87 1.11
CA LYS A 149 -4.23 6.04 0.55
C LYS A 149 -4.19 6.05 -0.97
N PRO A 150 -5.07 5.26 -1.62
CA PRO A 150 -5.14 5.23 -3.07
C PRO A 150 -5.81 6.48 -3.65
N LEU A 151 -5.31 6.93 -4.80
CA LEU A 151 -5.93 7.97 -5.61
C LEU A 151 -5.63 7.71 -7.08
N TYR A 152 -6.68 7.47 -7.86
CA TYR A 152 -6.60 7.20 -9.28
C TYR A 152 -7.24 8.32 -10.07
N THR A 153 -6.69 8.59 -11.25
CA THR A 153 -7.14 9.65 -12.15
C THR A 153 -7.38 9.12 -13.56
N ALA A 154 -8.32 9.71 -14.27
CA ALA A 154 -8.56 9.49 -15.68
C ALA A 154 -8.83 10.82 -16.38
N ASN A 155 -8.32 10.98 -17.62
CA ASN A 155 -8.47 12.19 -18.41
C ASN A 155 -8.73 11.83 -19.87
N ASP A 156 -9.82 12.34 -20.43
CA ASP A 156 -10.20 12.14 -21.85
C ASP A 156 -9.83 13.31 -22.77
N GLY A 157 -9.06 14.29 -22.25
CA GLY A 157 -8.68 15.51 -22.99
C GLY A 157 -9.65 16.68 -22.79
N TRP A 158 -10.81 16.45 -22.13
CA TRP A 158 -11.87 17.42 -21.90
C TRP A 158 -12.34 17.45 -20.47
N THR A 159 -12.37 16.29 -19.85
CA THR A 159 -12.91 16.04 -18.50
C THR A 159 -11.92 15.20 -17.71
N PHE A 160 -11.56 15.72 -16.54
CA PHE A 160 -10.72 15.04 -15.58
C PHE A 160 -11.60 14.35 -14.51
N ARG A 161 -11.24 13.13 -14.16
CA ARG A 161 -11.93 12.30 -13.17
C ARG A 161 -10.93 11.77 -12.16
N PHE A 162 -11.36 11.62 -10.92
CA PHE A 162 -10.56 10.92 -9.91
C PHE A 162 -11.45 10.08 -8.98
N ALA A 163 -10.88 9.02 -8.42
CA ALA A 163 -11.52 8.23 -7.37
C ALA A 163 -10.47 7.46 -6.54
N SER A 164 -10.90 7.01 -5.34
CA SER A 164 -10.09 6.14 -4.49
C SER A 164 -9.92 4.73 -5.07
N GLN A 165 -10.75 4.33 -6.05
CA GLN A 165 -10.70 2.99 -6.64
C GLN A 165 -10.82 3.06 -8.17
N VAL A 166 -10.09 2.15 -8.85
CA VAL A 166 -10.17 1.96 -10.30
C VAL A 166 -11.56 1.48 -10.71
N LYS A 167 -12.12 0.51 -9.98
CA LYS A 167 -13.48 0.00 -10.24
C LYS A 167 -14.53 1.08 -10.14
N ALA A 168 -14.35 2.04 -9.24
CA ALA A 168 -15.27 3.16 -9.08
C ALA A 168 -15.26 4.07 -10.30
N LEU A 169 -14.08 4.39 -10.88
CA LEU A 169 -13.99 5.16 -12.13
C LEU A 169 -14.68 4.44 -13.29
N LEU A 170 -14.53 3.11 -13.38
CA LEU A 170 -15.18 2.29 -14.41
C LEU A 170 -16.69 2.23 -14.24
N ALA A 171 -17.18 2.19 -12.98
CA ALA A 171 -18.60 2.18 -12.67
C ALA A 171 -19.32 3.47 -13.09
N GLY A 172 -18.60 4.60 -13.18
CA GLY A 172 -19.10 5.86 -13.73
C GLY A 172 -19.47 5.77 -15.22
N GLY A 173 -18.93 4.79 -15.94
CA GLY A 173 -19.30 4.45 -17.34
C GLY A 173 -18.65 5.33 -18.41
N ALA A 174 -17.89 6.37 -18.06
CA ALA A 174 -17.27 7.29 -19.03
C ALA A 174 -15.78 6.99 -19.31
N VAL A 175 -15.16 6.07 -18.56
CA VAL A 175 -13.74 5.71 -18.70
C VAL A 175 -13.62 4.42 -19.49
N SER A 176 -12.72 4.38 -20.49
CA SER A 176 -12.45 3.18 -21.29
C SER A 176 -11.95 2.01 -20.44
N ARG A 177 -12.35 0.79 -20.85
CA ARG A 177 -11.86 -0.47 -20.30
C ARG A 177 -10.70 -1.06 -21.11
N ASP A 178 -10.10 -0.29 -22.01
CA ASP A 178 -8.97 -0.76 -22.82
C ASP A 178 -7.81 -1.22 -21.93
N PRO A 179 -7.24 -2.41 -22.20
CA PRO A 179 -6.20 -2.97 -21.36
C PRO A 179 -4.90 -2.15 -21.43
N GLU A 180 -4.21 -2.03 -20.28
CA GLU A 180 -2.87 -1.44 -20.18
C GLU A 180 -1.81 -2.54 -20.18
N PRO A 181 -1.06 -2.74 -21.27
CA PRO A 181 -0.04 -3.79 -21.35
C PRO A 181 1.01 -3.73 -20.23
N ALA A 182 1.39 -2.50 -19.80
CA ALA A 182 2.37 -2.33 -18.71
C ALA A 182 1.82 -2.79 -17.36
N GLY A 183 0.53 -2.55 -17.10
CA GLY A 183 -0.14 -3.00 -15.87
C GLY A 183 -0.23 -4.53 -15.83
N ILE A 184 -0.63 -5.15 -16.93
CA ILE A 184 -0.76 -6.62 -17.05
C ILE A 184 0.62 -7.29 -16.95
N ALA A 185 1.61 -6.82 -17.72
CA ALA A 185 2.99 -7.33 -17.65
C ALA A 185 3.58 -7.15 -16.24
N GLY A 186 3.31 -5.98 -15.61
CA GLY A 186 3.74 -5.68 -14.26
C GLY A 186 3.14 -6.63 -13.22
N PHE A 187 1.86 -6.96 -13.34
CA PHE A 187 1.22 -7.94 -12.48
C PHE A 187 1.86 -9.33 -12.61
N HIS A 188 2.12 -9.79 -13.84
CA HIS A 188 2.83 -11.07 -14.03
C HIS A 188 4.25 -11.02 -13.47
N LEU A 189 4.96 -9.88 -13.60
CA LEU A 189 6.31 -9.75 -13.04
C LEU A 189 6.32 -9.78 -11.51
N PHE A 190 5.37 -9.11 -10.84
CA PHE A 190 5.50 -8.82 -9.41
C PHE A 190 4.36 -9.38 -8.55
N GLY A 191 3.29 -9.91 -9.14
CA GLY A 191 2.10 -10.35 -8.40
C GLY A 191 1.22 -9.19 -7.91
N SER A 192 1.55 -7.97 -8.29
CA SER A 192 0.77 -6.74 -8.06
C SER A 192 0.98 -5.77 -9.21
N VAL A 193 0.01 -4.89 -9.48
CA VAL A 193 0.10 -3.91 -10.58
C VAL A 193 0.98 -2.73 -10.13
N PRO A 194 2.13 -2.46 -10.77
CA PRO A 194 3.03 -1.39 -10.34
C PRO A 194 2.51 0.00 -10.73
N GLU A 195 2.42 0.91 -9.76
CA GLU A 195 2.09 2.31 -10.02
C GLU A 195 3.10 2.98 -10.97
N PRO A 196 2.65 3.97 -11.77
CA PRO A 196 1.32 4.56 -11.83
C PRO A 196 0.35 3.78 -12.72
N PHE A 197 0.71 2.61 -13.22
CA PHE A 197 -0.13 1.80 -14.08
C PHE A 197 -1.27 1.17 -13.31
N THR A 198 -2.37 0.92 -14.02
CA THR A 198 -3.49 0.06 -13.62
C THR A 198 -3.66 -1.02 -14.69
N LEU A 199 -4.69 -1.86 -14.59
CA LEU A 199 -5.04 -2.78 -15.70
C LEU A 199 -5.63 -2.05 -16.91
N TYR A 200 -5.97 -0.76 -16.78
CA TYR A 200 -6.68 0.02 -17.80
C TYR A 200 -5.82 1.20 -18.26
N ARG A 201 -5.81 1.40 -19.59
CA ARG A 201 -4.91 2.35 -20.27
C ARG A 201 -5.09 3.79 -19.80
N ASP A 202 -6.33 4.22 -19.60
CA ASP A 202 -6.69 5.61 -19.33
C ASP A 202 -6.79 5.92 -17.83
N ILE A 203 -6.54 4.93 -16.96
CA ILE A 203 -6.54 5.13 -15.52
C ILE A 203 -5.11 5.04 -14.98
N ARG A 204 -4.70 6.07 -14.23
CA ARG A 204 -3.37 6.16 -13.60
C ARG A 204 -3.50 6.44 -12.11
N ALA A 205 -2.62 5.85 -11.31
CA ALA A 205 -2.46 6.27 -9.93
C ALA A 205 -1.72 7.62 -9.88
N LEU A 206 -2.23 8.58 -9.08
CA LEU A 206 -1.42 9.73 -8.69
C LEU A 206 -0.22 9.22 -7.89
N PRO A 207 1.03 9.54 -8.28
CA PRO A 207 2.20 9.01 -7.59
C PRO A 207 2.22 9.40 -6.11
N ALA A 208 2.74 8.52 -5.25
CA ALA A 208 2.91 8.81 -3.83
C ALA A 208 3.85 9.99 -3.59
N GLY A 209 3.53 10.84 -2.61
CA GLY A 209 4.29 12.05 -2.32
C GLY A 209 4.21 13.12 -3.40
N HIS A 210 3.13 13.12 -4.19
CA HIS A 210 2.91 14.11 -5.25
C HIS A 210 1.59 14.87 -5.06
N THR A 211 1.60 16.07 -5.61
CA THR A 211 0.40 16.89 -5.85
C THR A 211 0.12 16.96 -7.34
N GLN A 212 -1.13 17.23 -7.69
CA GLN A 212 -1.52 17.52 -9.08
C GLN A 212 -2.54 18.66 -9.09
N LEU A 213 -2.31 19.64 -9.95
CA LEU A 213 -3.24 20.71 -10.21
C LEU A 213 -3.95 20.46 -11.54
N VAL A 214 -5.25 20.68 -11.55
CA VAL A 214 -6.08 20.67 -12.76
C VAL A 214 -6.79 22.01 -12.85
N ASP A 215 -6.53 22.77 -13.90
CA ASP A 215 -7.16 24.04 -14.18
C ASP A 215 -7.94 24.01 -15.52
N THR A 216 -8.37 25.14 -16.01
CA THR A 216 -9.10 25.24 -17.29
C THR A 216 -8.26 24.89 -18.53
N ALA A 217 -6.95 24.77 -18.40
CA ALA A 217 -6.06 24.25 -19.44
C ALA A 217 -5.87 22.73 -19.36
N GLY A 218 -6.35 22.10 -18.28
CA GLY A 218 -6.30 20.66 -18.04
C GLY A 218 -5.34 20.26 -16.91
N PRO A 219 -5.13 18.94 -16.74
CA PRO A 219 -4.24 18.45 -15.70
C PRO A 219 -2.77 18.78 -15.99
N ARG A 220 -2.10 19.36 -15.01
CA ARG A 220 -0.65 19.60 -15.04
C ARG A 220 0.08 18.32 -14.62
N GLU A 221 1.37 18.23 -14.97
CA GLU A 221 2.22 17.12 -14.52
C GLU A 221 2.28 17.07 -12.98
N PRO A 222 2.16 15.88 -12.38
CA PRO A 222 2.28 15.72 -10.93
C PRO A 222 3.62 16.25 -10.41
N GLN A 223 3.58 17.00 -9.30
CA GLN A 223 4.75 17.62 -8.68
C GLN A 223 5.13 16.87 -7.39
N PRO A 224 6.38 16.40 -7.25
CA PRO A 224 6.82 15.72 -6.04
C PRO A 224 7.01 16.70 -4.88
N PHE A 225 6.51 16.36 -3.69
CA PHE A 225 6.78 17.08 -2.44
C PHE A 225 7.51 16.20 -1.41
N ALA A 226 7.55 14.89 -1.62
CA ALA A 226 8.25 13.95 -0.75
C ALA A 226 9.01 12.91 -1.59
N ASN A 227 10.25 12.57 -1.13
CA ASN A 227 11.09 11.55 -1.75
C ASN A 227 11.85 10.76 -0.66
N LEU A 228 11.53 9.47 -0.51
CA LEU A 228 12.13 8.62 0.51
C LEU A 228 13.65 8.43 0.31
N ALA A 229 14.10 8.36 -0.94
CA ALA A 229 15.54 8.27 -1.25
C ALA A 229 16.29 9.52 -0.79
N ALA A 230 15.71 10.70 -0.97
CA ALA A 230 16.29 11.96 -0.51
C ALA A 230 16.38 12.03 1.02
N ILE A 231 15.37 11.53 1.75
CA ILE A 231 15.39 11.48 3.20
C ILE A 231 16.55 10.58 3.70
N LEU A 232 16.69 9.39 3.11
CA LEU A 232 17.76 8.46 3.49
C LEU A 232 19.15 8.97 3.05
N ALA A 233 19.26 9.62 1.89
CA ALA A 233 20.49 10.26 1.44
C ALA A 233 20.95 11.38 2.40
N ALA A 234 20.01 12.21 2.86
CA ALA A 234 20.28 13.25 3.86
C ALA A 234 20.73 12.64 5.20
N GLY A 235 20.10 11.53 5.61
CA GLY A 235 20.53 10.78 6.80
C GLY A 235 21.92 10.17 6.65
N ALA A 236 22.25 9.60 5.49
CA ALA A 236 23.56 9.04 5.21
C ALA A 236 24.68 10.10 5.16
N ALA A 237 24.35 11.33 4.77
CA ALA A 237 25.29 12.47 4.82
C ALA A 237 25.60 12.92 6.26
N HIS A 238 24.71 12.62 7.22
CA HIS A 238 24.86 12.96 8.63
C HIS A 238 24.63 11.72 9.50
N PRO A 239 25.55 10.73 9.45
CA PRO A 239 25.35 9.46 10.14
C PRO A 239 25.35 9.64 11.65
N ALA A 240 24.36 9.06 12.31
CA ALA A 240 24.29 8.99 13.76
C ALA A 240 25.18 7.85 14.29
N PRO A 241 25.76 7.99 15.49
CA PRO A 241 26.47 6.88 16.16
C PRO A 241 25.55 5.65 16.31
N PRO A 242 26.06 4.42 16.12
CA PRO A 242 25.25 3.21 16.28
C PRO A 242 24.54 3.09 17.63
N ALA A 243 25.13 3.62 18.69
CA ALA A 243 24.55 3.62 20.04
C ALA A 243 23.25 4.46 20.14
N GLU A 244 23.04 5.41 19.24
CA GLU A 244 21.85 6.24 19.21
C GLU A 244 20.65 5.58 18.49
N LEU A 245 20.86 4.46 17.78
CA LEU A 245 19.79 3.80 17.05
C LEU A 245 18.61 3.43 17.97
N ALA A 246 18.89 2.73 19.07
CA ALA A 246 17.82 2.23 19.94
C ALA A 246 17.04 3.37 20.65
N PRO A 247 17.69 4.40 21.25
CA PRO A 247 16.98 5.55 21.80
C PRO A 247 16.15 6.31 20.78
N ARG A 248 16.73 6.63 19.61
CA ARG A 248 16.02 7.36 18.54
C ARG A 248 14.84 6.56 18.01
N LEU A 249 15.02 5.25 17.76
CA LEU A 249 13.94 4.39 17.30
C LEU A 249 12.81 4.31 18.32
N ARG A 250 13.15 4.16 19.62
CA ARG A 250 12.14 4.14 20.68
C ARG A 250 11.31 5.43 20.69
N GLU A 251 11.96 6.58 20.73
CA GLU A 251 11.31 7.89 20.77
C GLU A 251 10.41 8.09 19.54
N ALA A 252 10.95 7.87 18.35
CA ALA A 252 10.24 8.07 17.11
C ALA A 252 9.09 7.06 16.89
N ALA A 253 9.27 5.80 17.32
CA ALA A 253 8.21 4.80 17.23
C ALA A 253 7.08 5.08 18.23
N LEU A 254 7.39 5.50 19.46
CA LEU A 254 6.39 5.90 20.45
C LEU A 254 5.62 7.14 20.00
N ASP A 255 6.30 8.14 19.45
CA ASP A 255 5.67 9.33 18.87
C ASP A 255 4.75 8.96 17.71
N SER A 256 5.22 8.08 16.82
CA SER A 256 4.37 7.60 15.72
C SER A 256 3.14 6.83 16.22
N VAL A 257 3.30 5.95 17.20
CA VAL A 257 2.16 5.22 17.79
C VAL A 257 1.16 6.20 18.39
N ARG A 258 1.61 7.21 19.17
CA ARG A 258 0.73 8.24 19.74
C ARG A 258 -0.07 8.96 18.66
N ALA A 259 0.60 9.35 17.58
CA ALA A 259 -0.05 10.00 16.44
C ALA A 259 -1.14 9.12 15.79
N HIS A 260 -0.86 7.82 15.62
CA HIS A 260 -1.80 6.87 15.02
C HIS A 260 -2.94 6.43 15.95
N LEU A 261 -2.88 6.75 17.23
CA LEU A 261 -3.96 6.50 18.20
C LEU A 261 -5.04 7.61 18.20
N LEU A 262 -4.84 8.70 17.48
CA LEU A 262 -5.80 9.81 17.39
C LEU A 262 -7.09 9.32 16.71
N ALA A 263 -8.16 9.12 17.48
CA ALA A 263 -9.46 8.67 17.00
C ALA A 263 -10.53 8.92 18.07
N ASP A 264 -11.78 9.13 17.63
CA ASP A 264 -12.97 9.18 18.52
C ASP A 264 -13.66 7.82 18.63
N VAL A 265 -13.03 6.77 18.11
CA VAL A 265 -13.45 5.37 18.18
C VAL A 265 -12.32 4.53 18.76
N GLU A 266 -12.66 3.31 19.20
CA GLU A 266 -11.66 2.37 19.71
C GLU A 266 -10.66 1.98 18.61
N VAL A 267 -9.36 1.94 18.98
CA VAL A 267 -8.25 1.53 18.12
C VAL A 267 -7.71 0.19 18.60
N GLY A 268 -7.92 -0.87 17.80
CA GLY A 268 -7.37 -2.20 18.05
C GLY A 268 -6.00 -2.40 17.40
N LEU A 269 -5.50 -3.64 17.50
CA LEU A 269 -4.20 -4.03 16.94
C LEU A 269 -4.30 -5.40 16.28
N PHE A 270 -3.70 -5.56 15.11
CA PHE A 270 -3.39 -6.87 14.54
C PHE A 270 -2.12 -7.42 15.18
N LEU A 271 -2.27 -8.46 15.99
CA LEU A 271 -1.19 -9.09 16.73
C LEU A 271 -0.80 -10.42 16.07
N SER A 272 0.42 -10.49 15.56
CA SER A 272 1.05 -11.73 15.11
C SER A 272 2.07 -12.21 16.15
N SER A 273 2.70 -13.33 15.90
CA SER A 273 3.85 -13.79 16.69
C SER A 273 5.15 -13.02 16.42
N GLY A 274 5.10 -11.98 15.56
CA GLY A 274 6.26 -11.21 15.11
C GLY A 274 6.64 -10.06 16.02
N VAL A 275 7.88 -9.57 15.84
CA VAL A 275 8.44 -8.45 16.61
C VAL A 275 7.65 -7.16 16.39
N ASP A 276 7.25 -6.86 15.16
CA ASP A 276 6.66 -5.56 14.81
C ASP A 276 5.33 -5.33 15.54
N SER A 277 4.41 -6.27 15.41
CA SER A 277 3.10 -6.17 16.07
C SER A 277 3.20 -6.25 17.58
N GLY A 278 4.09 -7.11 18.11
CA GLY A 278 4.34 -7.21 19.55
C GLY A 278 4.91 -5.91 20.14
N ALA A 279 5.87 -5.28 19.44
CA ALA A 279 6.45 -4.00 19.86
C ALA A 279 5.40 -2.87 19.80
N LEU A 280 4.55 -2.85 18.77
CA LEU A 280 3.45 -1.89 18.70
C LEU A 280 2.48 -2.05 19.89
N LEU A 281 2.17 -3.29 20.30
CA LEU A 281 1.33 -3.52 21.49
C LEU A 281 1.94 -2.90 22.74
N GLY A 282 3.25 -3.14 22.96
CA GLY A 282 3.96 -2.55 24.09
C GLY A 282 4.01 -1.01 24.03
N LEU A 283 4.25 -0.44 22.83
CA LEU A 283 4.25 1.01 22.62
C LEU A 283 2.86 1.64 22.78
N MET A 284 1.76 0.94 22.44
CA MET A 284 0.40 1.40 22.74
C MET A 284 0.19 1.52 24.26
N ARG A 285 0.72 0.56 25.04
CA ARG A 285 0.72 0.65 26.52
C ARG A 285 1.53 1.86 27.00
N ASP A 286 2.72 2.04 26.47
CA ASP A 286 3.59 3.18 26.79
C ASP A 286 2.96 4.54 26.40
N ALA A 287 2.12 4.54 25.37
CA ALA A 287 1.31 5.68 24.95
C ALA A 287 0.09 5.96 25.85
N GLY A 288 -0.19 5.09 26.83
CA GLY A 288 -1.26 5.27 27.80
C GLY A 288 -2.56 4.52 27.50
N GLN A 289 -2.61 3.71 26.43
CA GLN A 289 -3.81 2.90 26.13
C GLN A 289 -3.98 1.79 27.16
N ARG A 290 -5.16 1.71 27.80
CA ARG A 290 -5.45 0.73 28.86
C ARG A 290 -6.21 -0.48 28.32
N ASP A 291 -7.22 -0.23 27.51
CA ASP A 291 -8.11 -1.23 26.95
C ASP A 291 -7.71 -1.46 25.48
N ILE A 292 -6.86 -2.46 25.23
CA ILE A 292 -6.38 -2.76 23.88
C ILE A 292 -6.94 -4.11 23.46
N ARG A 293 -7.70 -4.15 22.36
CA ARG A 293 -8.08 -5.38 21.69
C ARG A 293 -7.03 -5.78 20.67
N ALA A 294 -6.43 -6.94 20.87
CA ALA A 294 -5.43 -7.52 19.98
C ALA A 294 -6.06 -8.70 19.21
N ILE A 295 -6.06 -8.62 17.88
CA ILE A 295 -6.67 -9.63 17.01
C ILE A 295 -5.56 -10.46 16.38
N THR A 296 -5.62 -11.78 16.55
CA THR A 296 -4.73 -12.74 15.90
C THR A 296 -5.52 -13.62 14.94
N LEU A 297 -5.09 -13.67 13.68
CA LEU A 297 -5.59 -14.65 12.72
C LEU A 297 -4.79 -15.94 12.84
N ALA A 298 -5.47 -17.07 12.90
CA ALA A 298 -4.89 -18.40 12.89
C ALA A 298 -5.63 -19.30 11.90
N PHE A 299 -4.97 -20.34 11.42
CA PHE A 299 -5.53 -21.30 10.47
C PHE A 299 -5.57 -22.68 11.10
N ASP A 300 -6.65 -23.43 10.86
CA ASP A 300 -6.78 -24.77 11.43
C ASP A 300 -5.72 -25.74 10.91
N GLU A 301 -5.26 -25.55 9.66
CA GLU A 301 -4.19 -26.34 9.04
C GLU A 301 -2.84 -26.19 9.74
N PHE A 302 -2.62 -25.08 10.44
CA PHE A 302 -1.37 -24.82 11.17
C PHE A 302 -1.44 -25.16 12.66
N ARG A 303 -2.61 -25.60 13.16
CA ARG A 303 -2.81 -25.89 14.57
C ARG A 303 -1.77 -26.89 15.11
N GLY A 304 -1.02 -26.47 16.12
CA GLY A 304 0.01 -27.30 16.77
C GLY A 304 1.30 -27.44 15.97
N THR A 305 1.48 -26.69 14.89
CA THR A 305 2.74 -26.59 14.14
C THR A 305 3.50 -25.32 14.49
N GLU A 306 4.73 -25.20 14.01
CA GLU A 306 5.55 -23.98 14.16
C GLU A 306 4.93 -22.76 13.44
N ASP A 307 4.06 -22.99 12.45
CA ASP A 307 3.36 -21.94 11.71
C ASP A 307 2.12 -21.41 12.46
N ASP A 308 1.65 -22.06 13.54
CA ASP A 308 0.56 -21.53 14.39
C ASP A 308 1.05 -20.32 15.20
N GLU A 309 0.62 -19.14 14.83
CA GLU A 309 1.02 -17.90 15.50
C GLU A 309 0.30 -17.67 16.84
N ALA A 310 -0.88 -18.27 17.04
CA ALA A 310 -1.74 -17.98 18.17
C ALA A 310 -1.09 -18.22 19.54
N PRO A 311 -0.36 -19.32 19.80
CA PRO A 311 0.20 -19.56 21.14
C PRO A 311 1.23 -18.50 21.56
N LEU A 312 2.05 -18.02 20.63
CA LEU A 312 3.06 -17.01 20.92
C LEU A 312 2.44 -15.61 21.02
N ALA A 313 1.48 -15.30 20.15
CA ALA A 313 0.73 -14.05 20.21
C ALA A 313 -0.05 -13.93 21.54
N THR A 314 -0.63 -15.03 22.04
CA THR A 314 -1.31 -15.07 23.36
C THR A 314 -0.36 -14.66 24.48
N LYS A 315 0.85 -15.23 24.53
CA LYS A 315 1.85 -14.86 25.54
C LYS A 315 2.26 -13.38 25.48
N VAL A 316 2.32 -12.81 24.27
CA VAL A 316 2.62 -11.38 24.08
C VAL A 316 1.43 -10.54 24.58
N ALA A 317 0.20 -10.91 24.23
CA ALA A 317 -1.01 -10.23 24.69
C ALA A 317 -1.13 -10.23 26.23
N GLU A 318 -0.92 -11.38 26.86
CA GLU A 318 -0.91 -11.53 28.32
C GLU A 318 0.15 -10.64 29.00
N ARG A 319 1.38 -10.60 28.43
CA ARG A 319 2.47 -9.77 28.96
C ARG A 319 2.10 -8.30 29.04
N TYR A 320 1.35 -7.81 28.06
CA TYR A 320 0.94 -6.40 27.99
C TYR A 320 -0.50 -6.19 28.49
N GLY A 321 -1.18 -7.21 28.98
CA GLY A 321 -2.54 -7.14 29.51
C GLY A 321 -3.58 -6.71 28.48
N ALA A 322 -3.44 -7.13 27.23
CA ALA A 322 -4.41 -6.85 26.17
C ALA A 322 -5.52 -7.91 26.15
N GLU A 323 -6.73 -7.51 25.79
CA GLU A 323 -7.81 -8.44 25.42
C GLU A 323 -7.41 -9.13 24.10
N HIS A 324 -7.24 -10.45 24.13
CA HIS A 324 -6.75 -11.20 22.99
C HIS A 324 -7.82 -12.02 22.32
N ILE A 325 -8.13 -11.71 21.07
CA ILE A 325 -9.10 -12.41 20.24
C ILE A 325 -8.35 -13.22 19.18
N VAL A 326 -8.41 -14.55 19.28
CA VAL A 326 -7.86 -15.47 18.27
C VAL A 326 -8.97 -15.93 17.34
N ARG A 327 -8.94 -15.48 16.09
CA ARG A 327 -9.89 -15.88 15.05
C ARG A 327 -9.26 -16.98 14.19
N ARG A 328 -9.88 -18.16 14.20
CA ARG A 328 -9.44 -19.28 13.34
C ARG A 328 -10.28 -19.33 12.07
N VAL A 329 -9.61 -19.60 10.97
CA VAL A 329 -10.20 -19.73 9.64
C VAL A 329 -9.86 -21.12 9.10
N ASP A 330 -10.84 -21.76 8.51
CA ASP A 330 -10.71 -23.06 7.85
C ASP A 330 -10.90 -22.91 6.32
N ARG A 331 -10.69 -24.00 5.60
CA ARG A 331 -10.88 -24.06 4.17
C ARG A 331 -12.30 -23.72 3.73
N ARG A 332 -13.34 -24.13 4.47
CA ARG A 332 -14.74 -23.92 4.09
C ARG A 332 -15.06 -22.42 4.07
N GLU A 333 -14.56 -21.71 5.06
CA GLU A 333 -14.73 -20.25 5.11
C GLU A 333 -13.97 -19.57 3.96
N PHE A 334 -12.75 -20.00 3.64
CA PHE A 334 -12.01 -19.50 2.48
C PHE A 334 -12.78 -19.71 1.17
N ASP A 335 -13.29 -20.95 0.93
CA ASP A 335 -14.04 -21.27 -0.28
C ASP A 335 -15.32 -20.42 -0.39
N ALA A 336 -15.99 -20.14 0.73
CA ALA A 336 -17.19 -19.30 0.79
C ALA A 336 -16.88 -17.82 0.53
N ASP A 337 -15.77 -17.30 1.06
CA ASP A 337 -15.38 -15.89 0.93
C ASP A 337 -14.65 -15.58 -0.38
N LEU A 338 -14.12 -16.58 -1.09
CA LEU A 338 -13.28 -16.38 -2.28
C LEU A 338 -13.92 -15.48 -3.35
N PRO A 339 -15.20 -15.63 -3.72
CA PRO A 339 -15.83 -14.71 -4.68
C PRO A 339 -15.84 -13.25 -4.18
N ALA A 340 -16.10 -13.05 -2.89
CA ALA A 340 -16.13 -11.73 -2.28
C ALA A 340 -14.73 -11.11 -2.16
N ILE A 341 -13.69 -11.92 -1.90
CA ILE A 341 -12.29 -11.51 -1.90
C ILE A 341 -11.89 -10.99 -3.29
N LEU A 342 -12.20 -11.76 -4.34
CA LEU A 342 -11.87 -11.40 -5.72
C LEU A 342 -12.65 -10.17 -6.18
N ASP A 343 -13.92 -10.04 -5.78
CA ASP A 343 -14.73 -8.84 -6.03
C ASP A 343 -14.22 -7.62 -5.29
N ALA A 344 -13.70 -7.76 -4.07
CA ALA A 344 -13.19 -6.64 -3.29
C ALA A 344 -11.85 -6.09 -3.81
N MET A 345 -11.00 -6.92 -4.41
CA MET A 345 -9.74 -6.48 -5.00
C MET A 345 -9.97 -5.38 -6.05
N ASP A 346 -9.49 -4.17 -5.79
CA ASP A 346 -9.59 -3.07 -6.77
C ASP A 346 -8.64 -3.26 -7.96
N GLN A 347 -7.43 -3.70 -7.66
CA GLN A 347 -6.42 -4.17 -8.63
C GLN A 347 -5.96 -5.56 -8.21
N PRO A 348 -5.65 -6.47 -9.15
CA PRO A 348 -5.26 -7.82 -8.80
C PRO A 348 -4.01 -7.86 -7.92
N SER A 349 -4.03 -8.71 -6.89
CA SER A 349 -2.91 -8.99 -6.00
C SER A 349 -2.81 -10.49 -5.73
N ILE A 350 -1.58 -11.00 -5.59
CA ILE A 350 -1.36 -12.40 -5.19
C ILE A 350 -1.35 -12.59 -3.67
N ASP A 351 -1.50 -11.50 -2.92
CA ASP A 351 -1.50 -11.45 -1.47
C ASP A 351 -2.82 -10.81 -0.97
N GLY A 352 -2.91 -10.46 0.32
CA GLY A 352 -4.06 -9.76 0.89
C GLY A 352 -5.16 -10.66 1.43
N ILE A 353 -5.14 -11.98 1.17
CA ILE A 353 -6.13 -12.94 1.72
C ILE A 353 -6.07 -12.94 3.25
N ASN A 354 -4.86 -12.96 3.81
CA ASN A 354 -4.62 -12.84 5.24
C ASN A 354 -5.20 -11.54 5.81
N THR A 355 -5.00 -10.44 5.08
CA THR A 355 -5.52 -9.12 5.47
C THR A 355 -7.05 -9.08 5.40
N TRP A 356 -7.66 -9.75 4.41
CA TRP A 356 -9.12 -9.92 4.34
C TRP A 356 -9.66 -10.56 5.63
N PHE A 357 -9.11 -11.71 6.03
CA PHE A 357 -9.63 -12.44 7.20
C PHE A 357 -9.34 -11.74 8.51
N VAL A 358 -8.18 -11.10 8.69
CA VAL A 358 -7.92 -10.34 9.91
C VAL A 358 -8.77 -9.08 10.00
N ALA A 359 -9.06 -8.42 8.86
CA ALA A 359 -9.98 -7.30 8.81
C ALA A 359 -11.44 -7.72 9.09
N LYS A 360 -11.86 -8.88 8.57
CA LYS A 360 -13.16 -9.49 8.90
C LYS A 360 -13.28 -9.76 10.40
N ALA A 361 -12.25 -10.37 11.01
CA ALA A 361 -12.21 -10.62 12.44
C ALA A 361 -12.28 -9.34 13.29
N ALA A 362 -11.57 -8.28 12.89
CA ALA A 362 -11.65 -6.98 13.56
C ALA A 362 -13.03 -6.36 13.46
N LYS A 363 -13.68 -6.47 12.29
CA LYS A 363 -15.07 -6.03 12.11
C LYS A 363 -16.04 -6.83 12.96
N GLU A 364 -15.89 -8.16 13.05
CA GLU A 364 -16.68 -9.03 13.92
C GLU A 364 -16.51 -8.63 15.40
N ALA A 365 -15.30 -8.17 15.80
CA ALA A 365 -15.01 -7.63 17.12
C ALA A 365 -15.53 -6.19 17.34
N GLY A 366 -16.20 -5.58 16.36
CA GLY A 366 -16.77 -4.23 16.46
C GLY A 366 -15.79 -3.08 16.23
N LEU A 367 -14.54 -3.35 15.81
CA LEU A 367 -13.54 -2.33 15.54
C LEU A 367 -13.81 -1.61 14.22
N LYS A 368 -13.51 -0.31 14.18
CA LYS A 368 -13.43 0.53 12.97
C LYS A 368 -12.00 0.88 12.60
N VAL A 369 -11.06 0.79 13.54
CA VAL A 369 -9.64 1.10 13.36
C VAL A 369 -8.79 0.00 13.97
N ALA A 370 -7.71 -0.41 13.27
CA ALA A 370 -6.71 -1.32 13.82
C ALA A 370 -5.30 -0.89 13.39
N LEU A 371 -4.33 -0.95 14.31
CA LEU A 371 -2.92 -0.79 13.98
C LEU A 371 -2.36 -2.08 13.38
N SER A 372 -1.42 -1.94 12.46
CA SER A 372 -0.67 -3.04 11.82
C SER A 372 0.83 -2.82 11.93
N GLY A 373 1.58 -3.89 12.14
CA GLY A 373 3.05 -3.90 12.13
C GLY A 373 3.70 -3.79 10.74
N LEU A 374 2.90 -3.54 9.70
CA LEU A 374 3.37 -3.37 8.34
C LEU A 374 4.40 -2.22 8.27
N GLY A 375 5.42 -2.35 7.42
CA GLY A 375 6.50 -1.38 7.27
C GLY A 375 7.73 -1.65 8.14
N GLY A 376 7.60 -2.43 9.20
CA GLY A 376 8.72 -2.73 10.11
C GLY A 376 9.85 -3.53 9.47
N ASP A 377 9.56 -4.39 8.51
CA ASP A 377 10.56 -5.17 7.79
C ASP A 377 11.30 -4.32 6.75
N GLU A 378 10.60 -3.43 6.08
CA GLU A 378 11.15 -2.49 5.11
C GLU A 378 12.05 -1.46 5.77
N LEU A 379 11.62 -0.93 6.92
CA LEU A 379 12.32 0.10 7.66
C LEU A 379 13.53 -0.44 8.41
N LEU A 380 13.40 -1.63 9.02
CA LEU A 380 14.35 -2.19 9.98
C LEU A 380 15.08 -3.45 9.48
N ALA A 381 15.22 -3.59 8.17
CA ALA A 381 15.97 -4.65 7.51
C ALA A 381 15.54 -6.09 7.92
N GLY A 382 14.23 -6.33 8.03
CA GLY A 382 13.68 -7.60 8.49
C GLY A 382 13.67 -8.71 7.43
N TYR A 383 13.72 -8.37 6.14
CA TYR A 383 13.69 -9.34 5.05
C TYR A 383 15.08 -9.90 4.70
N SER A 384 15.13 -11.13 4.19
CA SER A 384 16.36 -11.68 3.61
C SER A 384 16.86 -10.89 2.38
N THR A 385 16.03 -10.05 1.76
CA THR A 385 16.44 -9.11 0.71
C THR A 385 17.64 -8.27 1.12
N PHE A 386 17.71 -7.86 2.39
CA PHE A 386 18.80 -7.03 2.93
C PHE A 386 20.14 -7.76 3.03
N THR A 387 20.14 -9.09 3.01
CA THR A 387 21.36 -9.93 2.95
C THR A 387 21.60 -10.50 1.56
N ASP A 388 20.53 -10.92 0.86
CA ASP A 388 20.61 -11.59 -0.44
C ASP A 388 21.14 -10.66 -1.53
N LEU A 389 20.61 -9.44 -1.65
CA LEU A 389 21.01 -8.51 -2.71
C LEU A 389 22.49 -8.11 -2.64
N PRO A 390 23.03 -7.67 -1.50
CA PRO A 390 24.46 -7.40 -1.37
C PRO A 390 25.33 -8.62 -1.67
N HIS A 391 24.89 -9.81 -1.21
CA HIS A 391 25.61 -11.06 -1.47
C HIS A 391 25.62 -11.39 -2.98
N TRP A 392 24.48 -11.35 -3.66
CA TRP A 392 24.39 -11.63 -5.09
C TRP A 392 25.22 -10.67 -5.93
N ARG A 393 25.18 -9.38 -5.59
CA ARG A 393 25.98 -8.37 -6.30
C ARG A 393 27.48 -8.61 -6.14
N ARG A 394 27.95 -9.01 -4.97
CA ARG A 394 29.37 -9.33 -4.73
C ARG A 394 29.80 -10.61 -5.43
N SER A 395 28.99 -11.69 -5.34
CA SER A 395 29.35 -13.01 -5.84
C SER A 395 29.16 -13.16 -7.34
N PHE A 396 28.07 -12.64 -7.90
CA PHE A 396 27.71 -12.81 -9.32
C PHE A 396 27.88 -11.53 -10.15
N GLY A 397 27.99 -10.38 -9.52
CA GLY A 397 28.10 -9.09 -10.20
C GLY A 397 29.22 -9.00 -11.22
N PRO A 398 30.46 -9.43 -10.91
CA PRO A 398 31.54 -9.42 -11.87
C PRO A 398 31.24 -10.20 -13.15
N PHE A 399 30.63 -11.39 -13.02
CA PHE A 399 30.24 -12.23 -14.16
C PHE A 399 29.02 -11.67 -14.90
N ALA A 400 28.05 -11.17 -14.17
CA ALA A 400 26.84 -10.56 -14.74
C ALA A 400 27.14 -9.23 -15.48
N ALA A 401 28.29 -8.61 -15.24
CA ALA A 401 28.74 -7.44 -15.97
C ALA A 401 29.30 -7.76 -17.37
N ILE A 402 29.61 -9.04 -17.67
CA ILE A 402 30.14 -9.47 -18.98
C ILE A 402 29.00 -9.47 -19.99
N PRO A 403 29.08 -8.63 -21.08
CA PRO A 403 28.03 -8.53 -22.07
C PRO A 403 27.71 -9.90 -22.73
N GLY A 404 26.44 -10.27 -22.76
CA GLY A 404 25.96 -11.49 -23.40
C GLY A 404 26.10 -12.78 -22.58
N LEU A 405 26.96 -12.83 -21.56
CA LEU A 405 27.17 -14.03 -20.75
C LEU A 405 25.87 -14.53 -20.09
N GLY A 406 25.11 -13.64 -19.50
CA GLY A 406 23.83 -13.97 -18.86
C GLY A 406 22.81 -14.53 -19.85
N ARG A 407 22.71 -13.96 -21.05
CA ARG A 407 21.84 -14.48 -22.11
C ARG A 407 22.27 -15.86 -22.58
N LEU A 408 23.58 -16.04 -22.80
CA LEU A 408 24.13 -17.35 -23.19
C LEU A 408 23.84 -18.41 -22.12
N ALA A 409 24.13 -18.11 -20.86
CA ALA A 409 23.88 -19.01 -19.74
C ALA A 409 22.40 -19.42 -19.63
N ARG A 410 21.49 -18.47 -19.79
CA ARG A 410 20.04 -18.69 -19.75
C ARG A 410 19.57 -19.68 -20.83
N HIS A 411 20.16 -19.68 -22.01
CA HIS A 411 19.82 -20.64 -23.07
C HIS A 411 20.54 -21.97 -22.90
N ALA A 412 21.79 -21.95 -22.46
CA ALA A 412 22.60 -23.16 -22.32
C ALA A 412 22.21 -24.01 -21.09
N ILE A 413 21.93 -23.39 -19.94
CA ILE A 413 21.64 -24.11 -18.69
C ILE A 413 20.42 -25.04 -18.81
N PRO A 414 19.27 -24.64 -19.39
CA PRO A 414 18.13 -25.54 -19.55
C PRO A 414 18.44 -26.78 -20.41
N ILE A 415 19.38 -26.66 -21.36
CA ILE A 415 19.80 -27.75 -22.22
C ILE A 415 20.77 -28.68 -21.47
N LEU A 416 21.76 -28.11 -20.78
CA LEU A 416 22.81 -28.83 -20.10
C LEU A 416 22.41 -29.40 -18.74
N ALA A 417 21.49 -28.72 -18.03
CA ALA A 417 21.03 -29.07 -16.70
C ALA A 417 19.52 -28.80 -16.53
N PRO A 418 18.64 -29.53 -17.25
CA PRO A 418 17.20 -29.25 -17.27
C PRO A 418 16.53 -29.35 -15.88
N GLY A 419 16.98 -30.31 -15.06
CA GLY A 419 16.47 -30.46 -13.69
C GLY A 419 16.77 -29.25 -12.80
N PHE A 420 17.96 -28.67 -12.91
CA PHE A 420 18.34 -27.44 -12.19
C PHE A 420 17.51 -26.25 -12.66
N ALA A 421 17.35 -26.07 -13.96
CA ALA A 421 16.58 -25.00 -14.56
C ALA A 421 15.09 -25.05 -14.12
N ALA A 422 14.52 -26.26 -14.11
CA ALA A 422 13.12 -26.46 -13.66
C ALA A 422 12.94 -26.21 -12.15
N ALA A 423 13.92 -26.64 -11.34
CA ALA A 423 13.86 -26.45 -9.88
C ALA A 423 14.13 -25.00 -9.43
N ARG A 424 14.94 -24.26 -10.21
CA ARG A 424 15.40 -22.90 -9.84
C ARG A 424 15.35 -21.92 -11.01
N PRO A 425 14.16 -21.60 -11.54
CA PRO A 425 14.02 -20.76 -12.75
C PRO A 425 14.66 -19.38 -12.59
N LYS A 426 14.64 -18.80 -11.41
CA LYS A 426 15.27 -17.49 -11.13
C LYS A 426 16.80 -17.52 -11.20
N ALA A 427 17.43 -18.68 -10.95
CA ALA A 427 18.88 -18.80 -11.03
C ALA A 427 19.40 -18.53 -12.46
N LEU A 428 18.58 -18.77 -13.48
CA LEU A 428 18.90 -18.46 -14.89
C LEU A 428 19.13 -16.97 -15.13
N GLY A 429 18.51 -16.10 -14.31
CA GLY A 429 18.66 -14.65 -14.39
C GLY A 429 19.85 -14.09 -13.60
N MET A 430 20.54 -14.88 -12.75
CA MET A 430 21.60 -14.36 -11.88
C MET A 430 22.74 -13.69 -12.66
N LEU A 431 23.20 -14.32 -13.73
CA LEU A 431 24.27 -13.80 -14.59
C LEU A 431 23.81 -12.70 -15.54
N GLU A 432 22.52 -12.40 -15.59
CA GLU A 432 21.98 -11.29 -16.40
C GLU A 432 21.68 -10.05 -15.56
N TYR A 433 21.20 -10.23 -14.32
CA TYR A 433 20.62 -9.14 -13.55
C TYR A 433 21.40 -8.78 -12.27
N ALA A 434 22.26 -9.65 -11.71
CA ALA A 434 22.82 -9.45 -10.38
C ALA A 434 23.85 -8.30 -10.26
N HIS A 435 24.35 -7.72 -11.36
CA HIS A 435 25.42 -6.72 -11.31
C HIS A 435 24.98 -5.33 -10.79
N ARG A 436 23.69 -4.99 -10.88
CA ARG A 436 23.15 -3.69 -10.44
C ARG A 436 21.99 -3.88 -9.47
N TRP A 437 21.77 -2.91 -8.58
CA TRP A 437 20.66 -2.93 -7.62
C TRP A 437 19.29 -3.19 -8.26
N PRO A 438 18.90 -2.47 -9.35
CA PRO A 438 17.63 -2.73 -10.01
C PRO A 438 17.45 -4.16 -10.50
N GLY A 439 18.51 -4.75 -11.07
CA GLY A 439 18.47 -6.13 -11.57
C GLY A 439 18.40 -7.16 -10.45
N ALA A 440 19.23 -7.01 -9.41
CA ALA A 440 19.20 -7.87 -8.24
C ALA A 440 17.84 -7.84 -7.54
N TYR A 441 17.23 -6.65 -7.43
CA TYR A 441 15.89 -6.48 -6.88
C TYR A 441 14.81 -7.13 -7.75
N LEU A 442 14.90 -6.98 -9.08
CA LEU A 442 14.02 -7.70 -10.02
C LEU A 442 14.07 -9.21 -9.76
N LEU A 443 15.27 -9.81 -9.70
CA LEU A 443 15.43 -11.23 -9.40
C LEU A 443 14.77 -11.63 -8.08
N ARG A 444 14.91 -10.81 -7.06
CA ARG A 444 14.36 -11.12 -5.74
C ARG A 444 12.84 -11.10 -5.73
N ARG A 445 12.24 -10.06 -6.30
CA ARG A 445 10.79 -9.80 -6.22
C ARG A 445 9.99 -10.33 -7.40
N ALA A 446 10.63 -10.64 -8.52
CA ALA A 446 9.92 -11.15 -9.69
C ALA A 446 9.21 -12.48 -9.39
N LEU A 447 7.94 -12.57 -9.76
CA LEU A 447 7.17 -13.81 -9.83
C LEU A 447 7.54 -14.58 -11.10
N PHE A 448 7.52 -13.89 -12.25
CA PHE A 448 8.05 -14.33 -13.53
C PHE A 448 9.15 -13.37 -13.97
N LEU A 449 10.17 -13.86 -14.69
CA LEU A 449 11.19 -12.99 -15.28
C LEU A 449 10.71 -12.42 -16.62
N PRO A 450 11.26 -11.29 -17.10
CA PRO A 450 10.79 -10.65 -18.33
C PRO A 450 10.77 -11.58 -19.57
N HIS A 451 11.69 -12.51 -19.66
CA HIS A 451 11.77 -13.45 -20.78
C HIS A 451 10.72 -14.56 -20.73
N GLU A 452 10.09 -14.80 -19.58
CA GLU A 452 9.03 -15.81 -19.42
C GLU A 452 7.66 -15.24 -19.83
N LEU A 453 7.49 -13.90 -19.91
CA LEU A 453 6.18 -13.29 -20.18
C LEU A 453 5.55 -13.70 -21.52
N PRO A 454 6.30 -13.82 -22.64
CA PRO A 454 5.71 -14.27 -23.92
C PRO A 454 5.15 -15.69 -23.92
N GLU A 455 5.52 -16.49 -22.89
CA GLU A 455 5.00 -17.86 -22.72
C GLU A 455 3.69 -17.92 -21.94
N ILE A 456 3.35 -16.84 -21.20
CA ILE A 456 2.21 -16.82 -20.28
C ILE A 456 1.15 -15.78 -20.63
N MET A 457 1.44 -14.86 -21.55
CA MET A 457 0.50 -13.85 -22.06
C MET A 457 0.79 -13.62 -23.55
N ASP A 458 -0.08 -12.86 -24.23
CA ASP A 458 0.13 -12.52 -25.63
C ASP A 458 1.52 -11.91 -25.86
N PRO A 459 2.33 -12.41 -26.81
CA PRO A 459 3.72 -11.97 -27.00
C PRO A 459 3.86 -10.51 -27.40
N ASP A 460 2.92 -9.93 -28.15
CA ASP A 460 2.95 -8.51 -28.54
C ASP A 460 2.59 -7.63 -27.35
N MET A 461 1.60 -8.03 -26.57
CA MET A 461 1.24 -7.38 -25.31
C MET A 461 2.39 -7.47 -24.30
N ALA A 462 3.11 -8.59 -24.21
CA ALA A 462 4.29 -8.74 -23.33
C ALA A 462 5.41 -7.77 -23.74
N ARG A 463 5.72 -7.67 -25.03
CA ARG A 463 6.75 -6.74 -25.55
C ARG A 463 6.38 -5.29 -25.30
N GLU A 464 5.15 -4.89 -25.62
CA GLU A 464 4.66 -3.53 -25.38
C GLU A 464 4.60 -3.21 -23.90
N GLY A 465 4.11 -4.15 -23.07
CA GLY A 465 4.08 -4.02 -21.63
C GLY A 465 5.46 -3.78 -21.02
N LEU A 466 6.46 -4.57 -21.38
CA LEU A 466 7.84 -4.39 -20.90
C LEU A 466 8.46 -3.07 -21.40
N ARG A 467 8.19 -2.68 -22.66
CA ARG A 467 8.67 -1.42 -23.25
C ARG A 467 8.12 -0.20 -22.49
N ARG A 468 6.83 -0.22 -22.11
CA ARG A 468 6.18 0.86 -21.36
C ARG A 468 6.54 0.82 -19.88
N LEU A 469 6.56 -0.36 -19.25
CA LEU A 469 6.84 -0.52 -17.83
C LEU A 469 8.28 -0.16 -17.48
N ARG A 470 9.27 -0.57 -18.29
CA ARG A 470 10.71 -0.31 -18.07
C ARG A 470 11.15 -0.61 -16.63
N PRO A 471 10.97 -1.83 -16.09
CA PRO A 471 11.07 -2.10 -14.66
C PRO A 471 12.44 -1.73 -14.08
N LEU A 472 13.55 -2.05 -14.75
CA LEU A 472 14.89 -1.71 -14.27
C LEU A 472 15.13 -0.19 -14.21
N HIS A 473 14.60 0.56 -15.17
CA HIS A 473 14.69 2.01 -15.18
C HIS A 473 13.90 2.63 -14.01
N ARG A 474 12.70 2.10 -13.74
CA ARG A 474 11.87 2.57 -12.62
C ARG A 474 12.53 2.31 -11.27
N PHE A 475 13.13 1.12 -11.09
CA PHE A 475 13.90 0.82 -9.89
C PHE A 475 15.12 1.73 -9.75
N ALA A 476 15.84 2.01 -10.83
CA ALA A 476 16.95 2.95 -10.83
C ALA A 476 16.50 4.38 -10.47
N HIS A 477 15.37 4.82 -11.05
CA HIS A 477 14.82 6.16 -10.79
C HIS A 477 14.40 6.34 -9.32
N SER A 478 13.80 5.32 -8.69
CA SER A 478 13.42 5.41 -7.28
C SER A 478 14.63 5.52 -6.32
N LEU A 479 15.83 5.17 -6.77
CA LEU A 479 17.10 5.32 -6.02
C LEU A 479 17.76 6.69 -6.23
N ALA A 480 17.09 7.66 -6.78
CA ALA A 480 17.62 9.01 -7.00
C ALA A 480 16.97 10.03 -6.04
N PRO A 481 17.78 10.79 -5.26
CA PRO A 481 19.24 10.67 -5.10
C PRO A 481 19.65 9.36 -4.41
N ASP A 482 20.89 8.91 -4.62
CA ASP A 482 21.37 7.66 -4.03
C ASP A 482 21.26 7.71 -2.49
N PRO A 483 20.57 6.72 -1.86
CA PRO A 483 20.43 6.66 -0.39
C PRO A 483 21.72 6.46 0.41
N GLY A 484 22.87 6.36 -0.22
CA GLY A 484 24.19 6.38 0.40
C GLY A 484 24.65 5.05 1.04
N SER A 485 23.76 4.10 1.26
CA SER A 485 24.08 2.78 1.85
C SER A 485 23.33 1.65 1.19
N ASP A 486 23.83 0.42 1.32
CA ASP A 486 23.16 -0.77 0.79
C ASP A 486 21.79 -0.96 1.46
N ILE A 487 21.71 -0.75 2.76
CA ILE A 487 20.46 -0.81 3.52
C ILE A 487 19.48 0.26 3.05
N GLY A 488 19.95 1.50 2.90
CA GLY A 488 19.10 2.60 2.41
C GLY A 488 18.54 2.34 1.02
N ARG A 489 19.37 1.81 0.09
CA ARG A 489 18.90 1.44 -1.27
C ARG A 489 17.83 0.36 -1.23
N ILE A 490 18.01 -0.68 -0.40
CA ILE A 490 17.04 -1.77 -0.28
C ILE A 490 15.76 -1.27 0.41
N CYS A 491 15.89 -0.46 1.46
CA CYS A 491 14.76 0.17 2.14
C CYS A 491 13.89 0.97 1.14
N VAL A 492 14.51 1.80 0.29
CA VAL A 492 13.78 2.54 -0.76
C VAL A 492 13.09 1.58 -1.74
N LEU A 493 13.80 0.58 -2.26
CA LEU A 493 13.22 -0.36 -3.23
C LEU A 493 12.04 -1.13 -2.63
N GLU A 494 12.18 -1.65 -1.41
CA GLU A 494 11.10 -2.37 -0.72
C GLU A 494 9.91 -1.46 -0.43
N SER A 495 10.15 -0.26 0.10
CA SER A 495 9.08 0.68 0.46
C SER A 495 8.34 1.23 -0.76
N THR A 496 9.05 1.53 -1.86
CA THR A 496 8.42 2.17 -3.03
C THR A 496 7.83 1.20 -4.04
N HIS A 497 8.25 -0.06 -4.04
CA HIS A 497 7.78 -1.04 -5.02
C HIS A 497 6.98 -2.17 -4.37
N TYR A 498 7.54 -2.93 -3.45
CA TYR A 498 6.82 -4.04 -2.83
C TYR A 498 5.77 -3.57 -1.83
N MET A 499 6.17 -2.83 -0.79
CA MET A 499 5.25 -2.36 0.24
C MET A 499 4.10 -1.54 -0.35
N ARG A 500 4.41 -0.53 -1.16
CA ARG A 500 3.40 0.36 -1.77
C ARG A 500 2.44 -0.38 -2.69
N ASN A 501 2.96 -1.15 -3.66
CA ASN A 501 2.15 -1.73 -4.72
C ASN A 501 1.41 -3.01 -4.29
N GLN A 502 1.85 -3.65 -3.22
CA GLN A 502 1.25 -4.88 -2.71
C GLN A 502 0.71 -4.69 -1.29
N LEU A 503 1.56 -4.55 -0.29
CA LEU A 503 1.14 -4.62 1.12
C LEU A 503 0.19 -3.48 1.54
N LEU A 504 0.51 -2.23 1.20
CA LEU A 504 -0.35 -1.07 1.53
C LEU A 504 -1.64 -1.08 0.73
N ARG A 505 -1.58 -1.49 -0.55
CA ARG A 505 -2.77 -1.64 -1.37
C ARG A 505 -3.66 -2.76 -0.86
N ASP A 506 -3.08 -3.89 -0.46
CA ASP A 506 -3.83 -5.02 0.12
C ASP A 506 -4.45 -4.64 1.47
N ALA A 507 -3.73 -3.89 2.31
CA ALA A 507 -4.27 -3.34 3.54
C ALA A 507 -5.47 -2.41 3.29
N ASP A 508 -5.41 -1.60 2.23
CA ASP A 508 -6.50 -0.69 1.87
C ASP A 508 -7.73 -1.46 1.36
N TRP A 509 -7.62 -2.25 0.27
CA TRP A 509 -8.81 -2.88 -0.30
C TRP A 509 -9.44 -3.91 0.65
N ALA A 510 -8.63 -4.72 1.35
CA ALA A 510 -9.13 -5.74 2.26
C ALA A 510 -9.74 -5.13 3.54
N GLY A 511 -9.08 -4.12 4.12
CA GLY A 511 -9.65 -3.38 5.24
C GLY A 511 -10.96 -2.70 4.88
N MET A 512 -10.97 -2.00 3.75
CA MET A 512 -12.15 -1.23 3.33
C MET A 512 -13.33 -2.09 2.86
N ALA A 513 -13.09 -3.32 2.41
CA ALA A 513 -14.16 -4.27 2.13
C ALA A 513 -15.01 -4.58 3.38
N HIS A 514 -14.41 -4.45 4.56
CA HIS A 514 -15.05 -4.65 5.86
C HIS A 514 -15.39 -3.33 6.58
N GLY A 515 -15.12 -2.16 5.96
CA GLY A 515 -15.30 -0.86 6.62
C GLY A 515 -14.34 -0.69 7.80
N LEU A 516 -13.12 -1.19 7.68
CA LEU A 516 -12.07 -1.12 8.71
C LEU A 516 -10.91 -0.27 8.19
N GLU A 517 -10.47 0.70 8.99
CA GLU A 517 -9.25 1.46 8.75
C GLU A 517 -8.03 0.74 9.32
N ILE A 518 -7.08 0.39 8.47
CA ILE A 518 -5.78 -0.13 8.89
C ILE A 518 -4.77 1.01 8.92
N ARG A 519 -4.19 1.25 10.10
CA ARG A 519 -3.13 2.24 10.35
C ARG A 519 -1.79 1.56 10.49
N VAL A 520 -0.73 2.23 10.03
CA VAL A 520 0.61 1.63 9.88
C VAL A 520 1.69 2.51 10.53
N PRO A 521 1.84 2.48 11.88
CA PRO A 521 2.75 3.39 12.57
C PRO A 521 4.22 3.29 12.14
N LEU A 522 4.65 2.16 11.58
CA LEU A 522 6.01 1.98 11.08
C LEU A 522 6.20 2.51 9.65
N VAL A 523 5.13 3.02 9.02
CA VAL A 523 5.12 3.69 7.71
C VAL A 523 4.85 5.19 7.89
N ASP A 524 5.66 5.84 8.71
CA ASP A 524 5.55 7.26 9.00
C ASP A 524 6.81 8.00 8.52
N VAL A 525 6.61 9.06 7.74
CA VAL A 525 7.71 9.87 7.19
C VAL A 525 8.50 10.59 8.29
N VAL A 526 7.87 10.93 9.42
CA VAL A 526 8.55 11.55 10.56
C VAL A 526 9.43 10.53 11.26
N LEU A 527 8.93 9.31 11.46
CA LEU A 527 9.73 8.19 11.97
C LEU A 527 10.94 7.93 11.04
N LEU A 528 10.73 7.85 9.71
CA LEU A 528 11.83 7.65 8.76
C LEU A 528 12.88 8.75 8.87
N LYS A 529 12.48 10.02 8.91
CA LYS A 529 13.40 11.17 9.08
C LYS A 529 14.22 11.06 10.36
N SER A 530 13.58 10.67 11.46
CA SER A 530 14.23 10.57 12.78
C SER A 530 15.33 9.51 12.84
N ILE A 531 15.16 8.38 12.12
CA ILE A 531 16.12 7.28 12.13
C ILE A 531 17.03 7.22 10.89
N ALA A 532 16.84 8.10 9.89
CA ALA A 532 17.58 8.04 8.63
C ALA A 532 19.11 8.10 8.83
N GLY A 533 19.60 8.91 9.78
CA GLY A 533 21.02 8.98 10.12
C GLY A 533 21.57 7.71 10.82
N ALA A 534 20.70 6.89 11.40
CA ALA A 534 21.05 5.62 12.02
C ALA A 534 20.88 4.41 11.07
N ALA A 535 20.38 4.60 9.84
CA ALA A 535 20.14 3.54 8.88
C ALA A 535 21.35 2.61 8.64
N PRO A 536 22.62 3.06 8.58
CA PRO A 536 23.78 2.19 8.46
C PRO A 536 23.96 1.20 9.62
N ALA A 537 23.40 1.50 10.80
CA ALA A 537 23.49 0.63 11.99
C ALA A 537 22.43 -0.50 12.00
N LEU A 538 21.47 -0.51 11.07
CA LEU A 538 20.40 -1.53 10.99
C LEU A 538 20.88 -2.89 10.47
N ILE A 539 22.15 -3.20 10.58
CA ILE A 539 22.77 -4.40 10.03
C ILE A 539 22.40 -5.63 10.87
N ARG A 540 22.10 -6.77 10.20
CA ARG A 540 21.95 -8.11 10.80
C ARG A 540 20.97 -8.19 11.98
N GLY A 541 19.79 -7.60 11.86
CA GLY A 541 18.75 -7.71 12.88
C GLY A 541 18.83 -6.68 13.99
N ALA A 542 19.83 -5.78 14.01
CA ALA A 542 19.96 -4.74 15.04
C ALA A 542 18.71 -3.86 15.12
N GLY A 543 18.09 -3.53 13.98
CA GLY A 543 16.85 -2.76 13.93
C GLY A 543 15.67 -3.48 14.57
N LYS A 544 15.51 -4.77 14.30
CA LYS A 544 14.44 -5.59 14.92
C LYS A 544 14.68 -5.79 16.41
N THR A 545 15.92 -6.00 16.84
CA THR A 545 16.27 -6.06 18.26
C THR A 545 16.01 -4.72 18.97
N ALA A 546 16.35 -3.61 18.33
CA ALA A 546 16.07 -2.28 18.87
C ALA A 546 14.55 -2.03 19.00
N LEU A 547 13.76 -2.45 18.01
CA LEU A 547 12.29 -2.35 18.06
C LEU A 547 11.70 -3.25 19.16
N ALA A 548 12.20 -4.49 19.31
CA ALA A 548 11.75 -5.41 20.35
C ALA A 548 11.99 -4.86 21.77
N ASN A 549 13.04 -4.06 21.92
CA ASN A 549 13.42 -3.40 23.18
C ASN A 549 12.85 -1.97 23.30
N ALA A 550 12.12 -1.48 22.30
CA ALA A 550 11.56 -0.13 22.33
C ALA A 550 10.48 0.07 23.41
N PRO A 551 9.55 -0.88 23.70
CA PRO A 551 8.65 -0.72 24.83
C PRO A 551 9.37 -0.65 26.17
N VAL A 552 8.79 0.05 27.16
CA VAL A 552 9.30 0.10 28.55
C VAL A 552 9.48 -1.31 29.11
N THR A 553 8.49 -2.17 28.85
CA THR A 553 8.62 -3.61 29.08
C THR A 553 8.98 -4.28 27.75
N PRO A 554 10.25 -4.70 27.56
CA PRO A 554 10.68 -5.29 26.29
C PRO A 554 9.91 -6.57 25.92
N LEU A 555 9.87 -6.92 24.63
CA LEU A 555 9.26 -8.16 24.17
C LEU A 555 9.93 -9.39 24.83
N PRO A 556 9.17 -10.47 25.05
CA PRO A 556 9.75 -11.73 25.49
C PRO A 556 10.67 -12.33 24.41
N PRO A 557 11.58 -13.25 24.76
CA PRO A 557 12.55 -13.81 23.82
C PRO A 557 11.90 -14.55 22.62
N GLY A 558 10.72 -15.14 22.80
CA GLY A 558 10.06 -15.96 21.77
C GLY A 558 9.90 -15.27 20.41
N PRO A 559 9.24 -14.11 20.32
CA PRO A 559 9.13 -13.37 19.06
C PRO A 559 10.47 -12.95 18.46
N VAL A 560 11.46 -12.63 19.30
CA VAL A 560 12.80 -12.15 18.86
C VAL A 560 13.63 -13.29 18.28
N GLN A 561 13.50 -14.50 18.82
CA GLN A 561 14.27 -15.68 18.40
C GLN A 561 13.63 -16.44 17.24
N ARG A 562 12.34 -16.22 16.98
CA ARG A 562 11.63 -16.88 15.89
C ARG A 562 12.18 -16.41 14.55
N ALA A 563 12.50 -17.36 13.67
CA ALA A 563 12.83 -17.03 12.29
C ALA A 563 11.66 -16.27 11.65
N LYS A 564 11.98 -15.26 10.82
CA LYS A 564 10.93 -14.52 10.08
C LYS A 564 10.14 -15.48 9.21
N THR A 565 8.90 -15.71 9.56
CA THR A 565 7.88 -16.32 8.71
C THR A 565 7.01 -15.21 8.13
N GLY A 566 6.65 -15.30 6.84
CA GLY A 566 5.59 -14.43 6.30
C GLY A 566 4.27 -14.74 7.02
N PHE A 567 3.31 -13.82 6.94
CA PHE A 567 1.93 -14.11 7.34
C PHE A 567 1.30 -15.06 6.30
N VAL A 568 1.63 -16.34 6.44
CA VAL A 568 1.33 -17.38 5.44
C VAL A 568 -0.13 -17.81 5.57
N VAL A 569 -0.84 -17.82 4.44
CA VAL A 569 -2.15 -18.46 4.29
C VAL A 569 -1.91 -19.87 3.74
N PRO A 570 -2.59 -20.93 4.23
CA PRO A 570 -2.41 -22.29 3.74
C PRO A 570 -3.02 -22.51 2.34
N THR A 571 -2.84 -21.53 1.44
CA THR A 571 -3.35 -21.56 0.05
C THR A 571 -2.85 -22.77 -0.73
N ARG A 572 -1.63 -23.26 -0.43
CA ARG A 572 -1.12 -24.48 -1.06
C ARG A 572 -1.95 -25.70 -0.68
N ALA A 573 -2.34 -25.83 0.59
CA ALA A 573 -3.20 -26.91 1.05
C ALA A 573 -4.62 -26.76 0.50
N TRP A 574 -5.11 -25.52 0.45
CA TRP A 574 -6.47 -25.22 -0.01
C TRP A 574 -6.64 -25.37 -1.50
N MET A 575 -5.65 -25.00 -2.31
CA MET A 575 -5.72 -25.11 -3.77
C MET A 575 -5.33 -26.51 -4.31
N GLY A 576 -4.66 -27.36 -3.51
CA GLY A 576 -4.14 -28.66 -3.97
C GLY A 576 -5.08 -29.84 -3.83
N ALA A 577 -6.24 -29.71 -3.20
CA ALA A 577 -6.98 -30.88 -2.71
C ALA A 577 -8.26 -31.29 -3.46
N SER A 578 -8.94 -30.47 -4.27
CA SER A 578 -10.16 -30.96 -4.95
C SER A 578 -10.79 -30.11 -6.04
N ALA A 579 -10.77 -28.80 -5.97
CA ALA A 579 -11.41 -27.94 -6.99
C ALA A 579 -10.57 -27.82 -8.26
N ASP A 580 -9.33 -28.27 -8.20
CA ASP A 580 -8.30 -27.98 -9.19
C ASP A 580 -8.44 -28.71 -10.51
N ALA A 581 -8.95 -29.92 -10.52
CA ALA A 581 -9.07 -30.66 -11.79
C ALA A 581 -10.10 -29.98 -12.70
N ASP A 582 -11.21 -29.49 -12.16
CA ASP A 582 -12.30 -28.93 -12.94
C ASP A 582 -12.07 -27.44 -13.32
N LEU A 583 -11.60 -26.61 -12.37
CA LEU A 583 -11.31 -25.19 -12.63
C LEU A 583 -10.02 -25.00 -13.44
N ALA A 584 -8.97 -25.76 -13.12
CA ALA A 584 -7.71 -25.73 -13.82
C ALA A 584 -7.84 -26.31 -15.23
N THR A 585 -8.60 -27.40 -15.41
CA THR A 585 -8.82 -28.06 -16.71
C THR A 585 -9.71 -27.20 -17.61
N ARG A 586 -10.77 -26.60 -17.09
CA ARG A 586 -11.64 -25.68 -17.86
C ARG A 586 -10.93 -24.43 -18.36
N ARG A 587 -9.77 -24.05 -17.76
CA ARG A 587 -9.06 -22.80 -18.06
C ARG A 587 -7.63 -22.97 -18.57
N GLY A 588 -7.21 -24.17 -18.93
CA GLY A 588 -5.86 -24.43 -19.48
C GLY A 588 -4.72 -24.18 -18.48
N LEU A 589 -5.01 -24.25 -17.16
CA LEU A 589 -4.03 -23.97 -16.10
C LEU A 589 -3.17 -25.17 -15.70
N THR A 590 -3.39 -26.35 -16.32
CA THR A 590 -2.75 -27.63 -15.98
C THR A 590 -1.27 -27.69 -16.30
N GLU A 591 -0.75 -26.84 -17.19
CA GLU A 591 0.62 -26.95 -17.72
C GLU A 591 1.67 -26.09 -16.98
N ILE A 592 1.29 -25.26 -15.98
CA ILE A 592 2.29 -24.41 -15.32
C ILE A 592 3.03 -25.21 -14.24
N ARG A 593 4.21 -25.68 -14.61
CA ARG A 593 5.20 -26.13 -13.63
C ARG A 593 5.69 -24.92 -12.83
N GLY A 594 5.40 -24.86 -11.54
CA GLY A 594 5.93 -23.80 -10.70
C GLY A 594 5.17 -23.56 -9.40
N LEU A 595 5.66 -22.58 -8.66
CA LEU A 595 5.21 -22.18 -7.33
C LEU A 595 3.70 -21.88 -7.30
N THR A 596 3.04 -22.23 -6.21
CA THR A 596 1.61 -21.96 -5.93
C THR A 596 1.22 -20.52 -6.29
N SER A 597 2.09 -19.54 -5.98
CA SER A 597 1.88 -18.13 -6.30
C SER A 597 1.74 -17.84 -7.80
N ARG A 598 2.44 -18.58 -8.67
CA ARG A 598 2.33 -18.43 -10.14
C ARG A 598 0.97 -18.91 -10.65
N ARG A 599 0.43 -19.99 -10.09
CA ARG A 599 -0.92 -20.50 -10.41
C ARG A 599 -1.97 -19.54 -9.90
N TRP A 600 -1.83 -19.09 -8.65
CA TRP A 600 -2.72 -18.12 -8.03
C TRP A 600 -2.80 -16.82 -8.83
N SER A 601 -1.68 -16.27 -9.28
CA SER A 601 -1.68 -15.03 -10.07
C SER A 601 -2.50 -15.15 -11.36
N ARG A 602 -2.46 -16.30 -12.04
CA ARG A 602 -3.25 -16.50 -13.26
C ARG A 602 -4.75 -16.60 -12.97
N LEU A 603 -5.12 -17.26 -11.89
CA LEU A 603 -6.52 -17.34 -11.46
C LEU A 603 -7.05 -15.95 -11.12
N VAL A 604 -6.34 -15.18 -10.32
CA VAL A 604 -6.73 -13.81 -9.93
C VAL A 604 -6.91 -12.92 -11.17
N LEU A 605 -5.98 -12.96 -12.11
CA LEU A 605 -6.08 -12.13 -13.32
C LEU A 605 -7.24 -12.56 -14.23
N ALA A 606 -7.47 -13.86 -14.37
CA ALA A 606 -8.58 -14.39 -15.17
C ALA A 606 -9.94 -13.96 -14.58
N GLU A 607 -10.10 -14.05 -13.26
CA GLU A 607 -11.34 -13.61 -12.60
C GLU A 607 -11.56 -12.10 -12.68
N GLN A 608 -10.50 -11.30 -12.48
CA GLN A 608 -10.58 -9.84 -12.65
C GLN A 608 -10.98 -9.46 -14.09
N SER A 609 -10.48 -10.19 -15.09
CA SER A 609 -10.85 -9.99 -16.49
C SER A 609 -12.29 -10.40 -16.77
N ASN A 610 -12.81 -11.44 -16.12
CA ASN A 610 -14.20 -11.87 -16.24
C ASN A 610 -15.17 -10.89 -15.56
N LEU A 611 -14.85 -10.43 -14.35
CA LEU A 611 -15.61 -9.41 -13.64
C LEU A 611 -15.69 -8.10 -14.43
N ALA A 612 -14.60 -7.71 -15.07
CA ALA A 612 -14.55 -6.53 -15.93
C ALA A 612 -15.41 -6.64 -17.20
N ARG A 613 -15.67 -7.86 -17.70
CA ARG A 613 -16.57 -8.10 -18.87
C ARG A 613 -18.03 -8.22 -18.48
N ALA A 614 -18.32 -8.63 -17.25
CA ALA A 614 -19.68 -8.83 -16.75
C ALA A 614 -20.30 -7.53 -16.19
N ALA A 615 -19.49 -6.56 -15.78
CA ALA A 615 -19.90 -5.23 -15.33
C ALA A 615 -19.88 -4.20 -16.48
#